data_39e57020c61665c343ad80dcadf87283
#
_entry.id   39e57020c61665c343ad80dcadf87283
#
_cell.length_a   1.000
_cell.length_b   1.000
_cell.length_c   1.000
_cell.angle_alpha   90.00
_cell.angle_beta   90.00
_cell.angle_gamma   90.00
#
_symmetry.space_group_name_H-M   'P 1'
#
loop_
_entity.id
_entity.type
_entity.pdbx_description
1 polymer ?
#
loop_
_entity_poly.entity_id
_entity_poly.type
_entity_poly.pdbx_seq_one_letter_code
_entity_poly.pdbx_strand_id
1 'polypeptide(L)'
;MGTAMSARNFAGAVIEGGVRDVAYLQKIGFPVFALGIVPSTSVGHYRFAGANIPVTCDGVAVSAGDIIAADADGVVAVPRASAGEVLKVAQEMDFKEHSMYATIEKLKSIVEAVKQFGRL
;
A
#
# COMPACT_ATOMS: atom_id res chain seq x y z
N MET A 1 5.80 -19.68 -1.03
CA MET A 1 4.57 -19.09 -0.41
C MET A 1 3.85 -18.17 -1.37
N GLY A 2 4.49 -17.21 -2.03
CA GLY A 2 3.87 -16.29 -2.97
C GLY A 2 3.03 -16.94 -4.07
N THR A 3 3.53 -18.03 -4.69
CA THR A 3 2.76 -18.81 -5.69
C THR A 3 1.44 -19.33 -5.14
N ALA A 4 1.44 -19.85 -3.90
CA ALA A 4 0.23 -20.36 -3.28
C ALA A 4 -0.78 -19.26 -2.94
N MET A 5 -0.30 -18.08 -2.56
CA MET A 5 -1.14 -16.91 -2.33
C MET A 5 -1.72 -16.39 -3.64
N SER A 6 -0.89 -16.23 -4.67
CA SER A 6 -1.33 -15.82 -6.00
C SER A 6 -2.39 -16.77 -6.57
N ALA A 7 -2.17 -18.10 -6.48
CA ALA A 7 -3.13 -19.10 -6.92
C ALA A 7 -4.46 -19.10 -6.16
N ARG A 8 -4.51 -18.48 -4.99
CA ARG A 8 -5.71 -18.28 -4.19
C ARG A 8 -6.32 -16.88 -4.33
N ASN A 9 -5.88 -16.12 -5.34
CA ASN A 9 -6.35 -14.79 -5.65
C ASN A 9 -6.14 -13.76 -4.51
N PHE A 10 -5.06 -13.92 -3.72
CA PHE A 10 -4.63 -12.84 -2.84
C PHE A 10 -4.12 -11.67 -3.69
N ALA A 11 -4.52 -10.45 -3.34
CA ALA A 11 -4.11 -9.25 -4.07
C ALA A 11 -2.61 -8.93 -3.89
N GLY A 12 -2.05 -9.29 -2.74
CA GLY A 12 -0.65 -9.07 -2.42
C GLY A 12 -0.31 -9.48 -0.99
N ALA A 13 0.88 -9.11 -0.53
CA ALA A 13 1.31 -9.34 0.84
C ALA A 13 2.08 -8.13 1.39
N VAL A 14 1.81 -7.79 2.65
CA VAL A 14 2.63 -6.87 3.44
C VAL A 14 3.30 -7.68 4.54
N ILE A 15 4.61 -7.54 4.70
CA ILE A 15 5.42 -8.40 5.57
C ILE A 15 6.31 -7.51 6.45
N GLU A 16 6.15 -7.61 7.77
CA GLU A 16 7.09 -7.04 8.71
C GLU A 16 8.32 -7.96 8.79
N GLY A 17 9.24 -7.79 7.85
CA GLY A 17 10.42 -8.61 7.74
C GLY A 17 11.00 -8.63 6.34
N GLY A 18 11.90 -9.59 6.09
CA GLY A 18 12.54 -9.75 4.80
C GLY A 18 11.77 -10.68 3.86
N VAL A 19 11.88 -10.42 2.57
CA VAL A 19 11.36 -11.28 1.49
C VAL A 19 12.52 -11.85 0.66
N ARG A 20 12.34 -13.05 0.12
CA ARG A 20 13.22 -13.66 -0.88
C ARG A 20 12.47 -13.97 -2.18
N ASP A 21 13.19 -14.45 -3.19
CA ASP A 21 12.65 -14.84 -4.50
C ASP A 21 11.98 -13.67 -5.26
N VAL A 22 12.49 -12.45 -5.08
CA VAL A 22 11.90 -11.20 -5.60
C VAL A 22 11.71 -11.26 -7.10
N ALA A 23 12.71 -11.71 -7.87
CA ALA A 23 12.60 -11.83 -9.32
C ALA A 23 11.45 -12.76 -9.76
N TYR A 24 11.21 -13.83 -8.99
CA TYR A 24 10.11 -14.74 -9.27
C TYR A 24 8.75 -14.11 -8.93
N LEU A 25 8.64 -13.40 -7.78
CA LEU A 25 7.43 -12.68 -7.38
C LEU A 25 7.06 -11.61 -8.41
N GLN A 26 8.04 -10.87 -8.92
CA GLN A 26 7.86 -9.90 -10.00
C GLN A 26 7.38 -10.58 -11.28
N LYS A 27 8.00 -11.73 -11.66
CA LYS A 27 7.61 -12.50 -12.86
C LYS A 27 6.16 -12.95 -12.83
N ILE A 28 5.64 -13.37 -11.67
CA ILE A 28 4.24 -13.81 -11.52
C ILE A 28 3.26 -12.65 -11.22
N GLY A 29 3.75 -11.41 -11.16
CA GLY A 29 2.94 -10.22 -10.88
C GLY A 29 2.31 -10.20 -9.49
N PHE A 30 2.92 -10.88 -8.50
CA PHE A 30 2.41 -10.90 -7.13
C PHE A 30 3.10 -9.81 -6.28
N PRO A 31 2.40 -8.71 -5.93
CA PRO A 31 2.99 -7.61 -5.18
C PRO A 31 3.30 -8.02 -3.74
N VAL A 32 4.51 -7.69 -3.30
CA VAL A 32 4.95 -7.89 -1.91
C VAL A 32 5.65 -6.63 -1.41
N PHE A 33 5.19 -6.12 -0.29
CA PHE A 33 5.77 -5.01 0.45
C PHE A 33 6.45 -5.55 1.69
N ALA A 34 7.73 -5.27 1.87
CA ALA A 34 8.54 -5.84 2.94
C ALA A 34 9.64 -4.87 3.36
N LEU A 35 10.16 -5.02 4.56
CA LEU A 35 11.24 -4.18 5.10
C LEU A 35 12.57 -4.34 4.35
N GLY A 36 12.74 -5.45 3.61
CA GLY A 36 13.97 -5.66 2.85
C GLY A 36 14.00 -7.01 2.13
N ILE A 37 15.10 -7.24 1.42
CA ILE A 37 15.35 -8.48 0.69
C ILE A 37 16.41 -9.30 1.45
N VAL A 38 16.09 -10.56 1.74
CA VAL A 38 16.99 -11.46 2.47
C VAL A 38 16.98 -12.85 1.84
N PRO A 39 18.11 -13.57 1.73
CA PRO A 39 18.16 -14.89 1.16
C PRO A 39 17.75 -16.01 2.14
N SER A 40 17.63 -15.69 3.43
CA SER A 40 17.37 -16.67 4.49
C SER A 40 15.97 -17.27 4.41
N THR A 41 15.85 -18.49 4.96
CA THR A 41 14.57 -19.18 5.08
C THR A 41 13.88 -18.84 6.41
N SER A 42 12.54 -18.84 6.40
CA SER A 42 11.74 -18.77 7.61
C SER A 42 11.50 -20.15 8.26
N VAL A 43 11.79 -21.24 7.54
CA VAL A 43 11.54 -22.59 8.03
C VAL A 43 12.37 -22.90 9.27
N GLY A 44 11.72 -23.33 10.33
CA GLY A 44 12.35 -23.62 11.64
C GLY A 44 12.58 -22.40 12.53
N HIS A 45 12.38 -21.16 12.03
CA HIS A 45 12.61 -19.94 12.80
C HIS A 45 11.31 -19.29 13.31
N TYR A 46 10.19 -19.57 12.67
CA TYR A 46 8.89 -18.95 13.00
C TYR A 46 7.83 -20.01 13.26
N ARG A 47 6.87 -19.67 14.10
CA ARG A 47 5.70 -20.49 14.38
C ARG A 47 4.44 -19.72 13.97
N PHE A 48 3.45 -20.46 13.49
CA PHE A 48 2.13 -19.91 13.22
C PHE A 48 1.48 -19.47 14.54
N ALA A 49 1.10 -18.21 14.64
CA ALA A 49 0.44 -17.65 15.81
C ALA A 49 -1.10 -17.61 15.66
N GLY A 50 -1.58 -17.36 14.45
CA GLY A 50 -3.02 -17.27 14.18
C GLY A 50 -3.31 -16.71 12.78
N ALA A 51 -4.58 -16.76 12.42
CA ALA A 51 -5.12 -16.10 11.24
C ALA A 51 -6.24 -15.13 11.67
N ASN A 52 -6.40 -14.03 10.93
CA ASN A 52 -7.37 -12.97 11.21
C ASN A 52 -7.22 -12.34 12.61
N ILE A 53 -6.02 -12.40 13.18
CA ILE A 53 -5.68 -11.73 14.43
C ILE A 53 -5.13 -10.33 14.14
N PRO A 54 -5.29 -9.35 15.04
CA PRO A 54 -4.60 -8.07 14.93
C PRO A 54 -3.08 -8.27 14.89
N VAL A 55 -2.42 -7.52 14.04
CA VAL A 55 -0.95 -7.52 13.92
C VAL A 55 -0.43 -6.09 13.98
N THR A 56 0.86 -5.94 14.27
CA THR A 56 1.54 -4.67 14.13
C THR A 56 2.51 -4.78 12.96
N CYS A 57 2.49 -3.82 12.05
CA CYS A 57 3.39 -3.74 10.92
C CYS A 57 4.06 -2.36 10.93
N ASP A 58 5.37 -2.32 11.13
CA ASP A 58 6.16 -1.08 11.26
C ASP A 58 5.53 -0.07 12.26
N GLY A 59 5.11 -0.58 13.42
CA GLY A 59 4.46 0.22 14.47
C GLY A 59 2.97 0.53 14.23
N VAL A 60 2.40 0.19 13.08
CA VAL A 60 0.99 0.41 12.76
C VAL A 60 0.17 -0.83 13.10
N ALA A 61 -0.86 -0.65 13.91
CA ALA A 61 -1.81 -1.74 14.22
C ALA A 61 -2.74 -1.97 13.03
N VAL A 62 -2.84 -3.22 12.59
CA VAL A 62 -3.70 -3.64 11.47
C VAL A 62 -4.61 -4.77 11.93
N SER A 63 -5.89 -4.63 11.67
CA SER A 63 -6.92 -5.60 12.01
C SER A 63 -7.52 -6.27 10.78
N ALA A 64 -8.07 -7.46 10.96
CA ALA A 64 -8.78 -8.14 9.89
C ALA A 64 -9.96 -7.31 9.38
N GLY A 65 -9.98 -7.07 8.08
CA GLY A 65 -10.99 -6.23 7.42
C GLY A 65 -10.58 -4.78 7.19
N ASP A 66 -9.43 -4.33 7.70
CA ASP A 66 -8.85 -3.04 7.33
C ASP A 66 -8.47 -3.02 5.85
N ILE A 67 -8.54 -1.85 5.23
CA ILE A 67 -8.17 -1.66 3.84
C ILE A 67 -6.70 -1.30 3.77
N ILE A 68 -5.96 -2.01 2.95
CA ILE A 68 -4.55 -1.72 2.68
C ILE A 68 -4.43 -1.11 1.29
N ALA A 69 -3.93 0.11 1.23
CA ALA A 69 -3.48 0.75 -0.01
C ALA A 69 -1.96 0.71 -0.05
N ALA A 70 -1.39 0.23 -1.15
CA ALA A 70 0.04 0.02 -1.25
C ALA A 70 0.53 0.21 -2.70
N ASP A 71 1.57 1.00 -2.86
CA ASP A 71 2.22 1.30 -4.14
C ASP A 71 3.75 1.46 -3.97
N ALA A 72 4.42 2.10 -4.95
CA ALA A 72 5.86 2.31 -4.91
C ALA A 72 6.30 3.28 -3.79
N ASP A 73 5.42 4.13 -3.31
CA ASP A 73 5.72 5.13 -2.28
C ASP A 73 5.56 4.55 -0.86
N GLY A 74 4.77 3.48 -0.70
CA GLY A 74 4.62 2.83 0.57
C GLY A 74 3.30 2.09 0.78
N VAL A 75 2.96 1.89 2.05
CA VAL A 75 1.77 1.15 2.48
C VAL A 75 0.99 1.97 3.50
N VAL A 76 -0.30 2.09 3.29
CA VAL A 76 -1.23 2.76 4.22
C VAL A 76 -2.31 1.76 4.66
N ALA A 77 -2.58 1.72 5.97
CA ALA A 77 -3.68 0.96 6.53
C ALA A 77 -4.83 1.90 6.90
N VAL A 78 -6.01 1.64 6.36
CA VAL A 78 -7.23 2.40 6.66
C VAL A 78 -8.17 1.52 7.47
N PRO A 79 -8.47 1.88 8.72
CA PRO A 79 -9.43 1.14 9.52
C PRO A 79 -10.78 1.03 8.80
N ARG A 80 -11.36 -0.17 8.79
CA ARG A 80 -12.62 -0.44 8.10
C ARG A 80 -13.74 0.54 8.46
N ALA A 81 -13.80 0.94 9.73
CA ALA A 81 -14.80 1.88 10.22
C ALA A 81 -14.72 3.27 9.57
N SER A 82 -13.51 3.71 9.19
CA SER A 82 -13.24 5.02 8.57
C SER A 82 -13.17 4.96 7.04
N ALA A 83 -13.31 3.79 6.43
CA ALA A 83 -13.05 3.61 5.00
C ALA A 83 -13.90 4.53 4.10
N GLY A 84 -15.17 4.71 4.43
CA GLY A 84 -16.07 5.56 3.64
C GLY A 84 -15.72 7.04 3.71
N GLU A 85 -15.35 7.52 4.89
CA GLU A 85 -14.93 8.91 5.09
C GLU A 85 -13.58 9.18 4.39
N VAL A 86 -12.61 8.29 4.58
CA VAL A 86 -11.30 8.38 3.93
C VAL A 86 -11.43 8.35 2.41
N LEU A 87 -12.25 7.45 1.86
CA LEU A 87 -12.49 7.38 0.41
C LEU A 87 -13.03 8.70 -0.13
N LYS A 88 -14.01 9.31 0.55
CA LYS A 88 -14.58 10.60 0.11
C LYS A 88 -13.51 11.69 0.06
N VAL A 89 -12.73 11.84 1.13
CA VAL A 89 -11.66 12.84 1.19
C VAL A 89 -10.59 12.57 0.13
N ALA A 90 -10.18 11.32 -0.04
CA ALA A 90 -9.20 10.94 -1.06
C ALA A 90 -9.68 11.27 -2.49
N GLN A 91 -10.95 11.01 -2.80
CA GLN A 91 -11.52 11.36 -4.10
C GLN A 91 -11.58 12.88 -4.32
N GLU A 92 -11.90 13.67 -3.30
CA GLU A 92 -11.88 15.13 -3.37
C GLU A 92 -10.46 15.66 -3.61
N MET A 93 -9.45 15.08 -2.94
CA MET A 93 -8.03 15.43 -3.14
C MET A 93 -7.55 15.05 -4.53
N ASP A 94 -7.82 13.85 -4.98
CA ASP A 94 -7.46 13.33 -6.32
C ASP A 94 -8.05 14.21 -7.44
N PHE A 95 -9.33 14.53 -7.35
CA PHE A 95 -9.99 15.42 -8.30
C PHE A 95 -9.32 16.81 -8.36
N LYS A 96 -9.00 17.36 -7.20
CA LYS A 96 -8.35 18.66 -7.08
C LYS A 96 -6.94 18.64 -7.67
N GLU A 97 -6.16 17.62 -7.35
CA GLU A 97 -4.79 17.42 -7.85
C GLU A 97 -4.77 17.31 -9.37
N HIS A 98 -5.60 16.43 -9.93
CA HIS A 98 -5.70 16.26 -11.38
C HIS A 98 -6.17 17.54 -12.10
N SER A 99 -7.07 18.33 -11.47
CA SER A 99 -7.50 19.62 -12.00
C SER A 99 -6.37 20.66 -12.05
N MET A 100 -5.40 20.54 -11.15
CA MET A 100 -4.23 21.44 -11.14
C MET A 100 -3.23 21.12 -12.25
N TYR A 101 -3.10 19.86 -12.71
CA TYR A 101 -2.08 19.45 -13.69
C TYR A 101 -2.17 20.25 -14.99
N ALA A 102 -3.36 20.35 -15.58
CA ALA A 102 -3.56 21.13 -16.81
C ALA A 102 -3.18 22.61 -16.64
N THR A 103 -3.45 23.19 -15.48
CA THR A 103 -3.09 24.58 -15.15
C THR A 103 -1.58 24.72 -14.97
N ILE A 104 -0.92 23.79 -14.28
CA ILE A 104 0.52 23.77 -14.10
C ILE A 104 1.22 23.63 -15.45
N GLU A 105 0.76 22.72 -16.31
CA GLU A 105 1.33 22.50 -17.64
C GLU A 105 1.19 23.75 -18.52
N LYS A 106 0.04 24.42 -18.49
CA LYS A 106 -0.23 25.63 -19.28
C LYS A 106 0.56 26.83 -18.81
N LEU A 107 0.57 27.07 -17.49
CA LEU A 107 1.16 28.27 -16.91
C LEU A 107 2.62 28.09 -16.47
N LYS A 108 3.13 26.86 -16.48
CA LYS A 108 4.47 26.48 -15.98
C LYS A 108 4.72 26.95 -14.55
N SER A 109 3.66 27.04 -13.74
CA SER A 109 3.68 27.58 -12.40
C SER A 109 2.72 26.84 -11.46
N ILE A 110 3.28 26.19 -10.46
CA ILE A 110 2.51 25.56 -9.36
C ILE A 110 1.86 26.65 -8.48
N VAL A 111 2.50 27.82 -8.33
CA VAL A 111 1.98 28.92 -7.51
C VAL A 111 0.65 29.41 -8.04
N GLU A 112 0.53 29.59 -9.35
CA GLU A 112 -0.73 30.03 -9.98
C GLU A 112 -1.81 28.95 -9.89
N ALA A 113 -1.46 27.68 -10.02
CA ALA A 113 -2.41 26.59 -9.82
C ALA A 113 -2.92 26.55 -8.37
N VAL A 114 -2.05 26.70 -7.38
CA VAL A 114 -2.43 26.75 -5.95
C VAL A 114 -3.32 27.94 -5.65
N LYS A 115 -3.10 29.13 -6.26
CA LYS A 115 -3.98 30.28 -6.12
C LYS A 115 -5.39 30.00 -6.62
N GLN A 116 -5.51 29.26 -7.72
CA GLN A 116 -6.80 28.95 -8.36
C GLN A 116 -7.57 27.83 -7.63
N PHE A 117 -6.89 26.75 -7.24
CA PHE A 117 -7.53 25.55 -6.69
C PHE A 117 -7.36 25.39 -5.17
N GLY A 118 -6.52 26.21 -4.54
CA GLY A 118 -6.13 26.09 -3.15
C GLY A 118 -5.07 24.99 -2.93
N ARG A 119 -4.62 24.84 -1.68
CA ARG A 119 -3.72 23.73 -1.30
C ARG A 119 -4.50 22.41 -1.20
N LEU A 120 -3.78 21.32 -1.43
CA LEU A 120 -4.25 19.96 -1.17
C LEU A 120 -4.40 19.73 0.34
#